data_bd4d156898aeb863f2464f68b77a0b90
#
_entry.id   bd4d156898aeb863f2464f68b77a0b90
#
_cell.length_a   1.000
_cell.length_b   1.000
_cell.length_c   1.000
_cell.angle_alpha   90.00
_cell.angle_beta   90.00
_cell.angle_gamma   90.00
#
_symmetry.space_group_name_H-M   'P 1'
#
loop_
_entity.id
_entity.type
_entity.pdbx_description
1 polymer ?
#
loop_
_entity_poly.entity_id
_entity_poly.type
_entity_poly.pdbx_seq_one_letter_code
_entity_poly.pdbx_strand_id
1 'polypeptide(L)'
;ADITKLRKMTGAGMMDCKNALTESEGDFDKAVEIIRKKGQAVAAKRSDRETSEGCVLAKSTGDYAAMIALKCETDFVAKNADFVALTQAILDAAIANKCQTIDEIKALPMGSGTIADAIVERSGITGEKTELDGFNFVSGPCTAVYNHMNKNQLCTIVAFNKVCDEKIAHEICMQIAAMNPIAIDEAGVPEAVKQEEINVAIEKTKAEQVQKAVEAALKKAGINPAHVDSEEHMESNMAKGWITAEDVVKAKEIKTTVAAEKAANLPQAMIENIAKGRLGKFLKEVCLLNQESIMDPKKTVAEVLKAADAELTVADFKRFTLRAE
;
A
#
# COMPACT_ATOMS: atom_id res chain seq x y z
N ALA A 1 4.76 25.69 -39.77
CA ALA A 1 5.04 24.31 -40.22
C ALA A 1 6.14 23.67 -39.38
N ASP A 2 7.28 24.34 -39.17
CA ASP A 2 8.44 23.75 -38.46
C ASP A 2 8.20 23.61 -36.96
N ILE A 3 7.54 24.58 -36.33
CA ILE A 3 7.16 24.49 -34.93
C ILE A 3 6.25 23.26 -34.68
N THR A 4 5.27 23.04 -35.56
CA THR A 4 4.37 21.90 -35.48
C THR A 4 5.11 20.56 -35.64
N LYS A 5 6.06 20.50 -36.57
CA LYS A 5 6.90 19.34 -36.80
C LYS A 5 7.77 19.02 -35.56
N LEU A 6 8.44 20.04 -35.01
CA LEU A 6 9.28 19.87 -33.83
C LEU A 6 8.45 19.46 -32.61
N ARG A 7 7.25 20.02 -32.46
CA ARG A 7 6.32 19.65 -31.40
C ARG A 7 5.89 18.19 -31.51
N LYS A 8 5.60 17.70 -32.71
CA LYS A 8 5.27 16.28 -32.94
C LYS A 8 6.45 15.36 -32.61
N MET A 9 7.67 15.80 -32.89
CA MET A 9 8.88 15.03 -32.62
C MET A 9 9.24 14.96 -31.14
N THR A 10 9.03 16.04 -30.38
CA THR A 10 9.51 16.21 -28.99
C THR A 10 8.41 16.17 -27.93
N GLY A 11 7.17 16.42 -28.31
CA GLY A 11 6.08 16.60 -27.36
C GLY A 11 6.12 17.91 -26.57
N ALA A 12 7.13 18.75 -26.80
CA ALA A 12 7.31 20.02 -26.09
C ALA A 12 6.23 21.04 -26.44
N GLY A 13 6.04 22.06 -25.60
CA GLY A 13 5.10 23.14 -25.81
C GLY A 13 5.43 24.00 -27.03
N MET A 14 4.43 24.66 -27.57
CA MET A 14 4.58 25.49 -28.78
C MET A 14 5.65 26.57 -28.62
N MET A 15 5.68 27.25 -27.47
CA MET A 15 6.65 28.30 -27.21
C MET A 15 8.08 27.76 -27.05
N ASP A 16 8.23 26.60 -26.44
CA ASP A 16 9.53 25.96 -26.29
C ASP A 16 10.08 25.54 -27.66
N CYS A 17 9.24 25.00 -28.52
CA CYS A 17 9.61 24.65 -29.90
C CYS A 17 9.98 25.90 -30.70
N LYS A 18 9.21 26.99 -30.59
CA LYS A 18 9.51 28.26 -31.25
C LYS A 18 10.86 28.83 -30.81
N ASN A 19 11.08 28.88 -29.50
CA ASN A 19 12.32 29.39 -28.93
C ASN A 19 13.53 28.54 -29.34
N ALA A 20 13.40 27.21 -29.32
CA ALA A 20 14.46 26.29 -29.72
C ALA A 20 14.80 26.45 -31.22
N LEU A 21 13.81 26.58 -32.09
CA LEU A 21 14.05 26.82 -33.52
C LEU A 21 14.68 28.17 -33.79
N THR A 22 14.29 29.19 -33.05
CA THR A 22 14.90 30.52 -33.13
C THR A 22 16.37 30.50 -32.70
N GLU A 23 16.67 29.90 -31.57
CA GLU A 23 18.01 29.76 -31.03
C GLU A 23 18.92 28.91 -31.91
N SER A 24 18.37 27.87 -32.52
CA SER A 24 19.10 26.96 -33.43
C SER A 24 19.18 27.47 -34.88
N GLU A 25 18.61 28.65 -35.14
CA GLU A 25 18.55 29.23 -36.51
C GLU A 25 17.88 28.28 -37.52
N GLY A 26 16.85 27.54 -37.06
CA GLY A 26 16.07 26.60 -37.87
C GLY A 26 16.66 25.19 -37.99
N ASP A 27 17.77 24.91 -37.34
CA ASP A 27 18.36 23.56 -37.30
C ASP A 27 17.58 22.67 -36.33
N PHE A 28 16.87 21.66 -36.85
CA PHE A 28 16.04 20.76 -36.08
C PHE A 28 16.82 19.92 -35.08
N ASP A 29 18.00 19.41 -35.45
CA ASP A 29 18.79 18.58 -34.54
C ASP A 29 19.28 19.39 -33.32
N LYS A 30 19.73 20.62 -33.57
CA LYS A 30 20.09 21.56 -32.50
C LYS A 30 18.87 21.96 -31.66
N ALA A 31 17.71 22.16 -32.29
CA ALA A 31 16.47 22.49 -31.58
C ALA A 31 16.04 21.34 -30.63
N VAL A 32 16.14 20.10 -31.10
CA VAL A 32 15.88 18.89 -30.26
C VAL A 32 16.83 18.85 -29.08
N GLU A 33 18.10 19.12 -29.30
CA GLU A 33 19.11 19.16 -28.22
C GLU A 33 18.85 20.26 -27.20
N ILE A 34 18.44 21.47 -27.65
CA ILE A 34 18.04 22.58 -26.76
C ILE A 34 16.87 22.17 -25.87
N ILE A 35 15.84 21.54 -26.44
CA ILE A 35 14.68 21.04 -25.70
C ILE A 35 15.09 19.97 -24.68
N ARG A 36 15.96 19.06 -25.06
CA ARG A 36 16.51 18.01 -24.17
C ARG A 36 17.26 18.63 -22.98
N LYS A 37 18.13 19.59 -23.20
CA LYS A 37 18.87 20.32 -22.14
C LYS A 37 17.93 21.05 -21.21
N LYS A 38 16.88 21.66 -21.73
CA LYS A 38 15.87 22.33 -20.93
C LYS A 38 15.14 21.32 -20.03
N GLY A 39 14.79 20.15 -20.54
CA GLY A 39 14.19 19.05 -19.76
C GLY A 39 15.09 18.61 -18.63
N GLN A 40 16.37 18.43 -18.87
CA GLN A 40 17.37 18.09 -17.86
C GLN A 40 17.46 19.18 -16.76
N ALA A 41 17.41 20.45 -17.13
CA ALA A 41 17.45 21.56 -16.19
C ALA A 41 16.20 21.61 -15.29
N VAL A 42 15.01 21.36 -15.86
CA VAL A 42 13.75 21.25 -15.10
C VAL A 42 13.79 20.07 -14.13
N ALA A 43 14.23 18.91 -14.58
CA ALA A 43 14.37 17.73 -13.75
C ALA A 43 15.33 17.97 -12.57
N ALA A 44 16.47 18.63 -12.82
CA ALA A 44 17.44 18.97 -11.78
C ALA A 44 16.86 19.93 -10.75
N LYS A 45 16.13 20.96 -11.17
CA LYS A 45 15.49 21.93 -10.26
C LYS A 45 14.38 21.33 -9.41
N ARG A 46 13.77 20.25 -9.86
CA ARG A 46 12.64 19.61 -9.19
C ARG A 46 13.00 18.30 -8.49
N SER A 47 14.27 17.98 -8.42
CA SER A 47 14.73 16.69 -7.86
C SER A 47 14.35 16.46 -6.40
N ASP A 48 14.11 17.52 -5.63
CA ASP A 48 13.72 17.50 -4.22
C ASP A 48 12.20 17.54 -4.00
N ARG A 49 11.40 17.65 -5.08
CA ARG A 49 9.94 17.66 -4.99
C ARG A 49 9.39 16.27 -4.67
N GLU A 50 8.31 16.26 -3.90
CA GLU A 50 7.55 15.03 -3.65
C GLU A 50 6.63 14.69 -4.83
N THR A 51 6.60 13.42 -5.17
CA THR A 51 5.71 12.88 -6.19
C THR A 51 4.63 12.02 -5.54
N SER A 52 3.53 12.66 -5.15
CA SER A 52 2.40 12.00 -4.49
C SER A 52 1.35 11.47 -5.46
N GLU A 53 1.40 11.90 -6.71
CA GLU A 53 0.49 11.47 -7.77
C GLU A 53 1.23 10.67 -8.83
N GLY A 54 0.51 10.07 -9.75
CA GLY A 54 1.10 9.28 -10.83
C GLY A 54 0.14 8.39 -11.55
N CYS A 55 0.71 7.55 -12.41
CA CYS A 55 -0.01 6.56 -13.19
C CYS A 55 0.54 5.17 -12.85
N VAL A 56 -0.31 4.29 -12.37
CA VAL A 56 0.00 2.88 -12.09
C VAL A 56 -0.69 2.03 -13.16
N LEU A 57 0.08 1.27 -13.89
CA LEU A 57 -0.42 0.35 -14.92
C LEU A 57 0.13 -1.05 -14.71
N ALA A 58 -0.67 -2.04 -15.10
CA ALA A 58 -0.31 -3.45 -15.02
C ALA A 58 -0.64 -4.16 -16.33
N LYS A 59 0.14 -5.17 -16.68
CA LYS A 59 -0.06 -5.99 -17.88
C LYS A 59 0.43 -7.42 -17.66
N SER A 60 -0.33 -8.38 -18.18
CA SER A 60 0.02 -9.80 -18.22
C SER A 60 0.25 -10.25 -19.66
N THR A 61 1.25 -11.12 -19.86
CA THR A 61 1.50 -11.82 -21.13
C THR A 61 1.28 -13.33 -21.01
N GLY A 62 0.57 -13.75 -19.96
CA GLY A 62 0.23 -15.13 -19.68
C GLY A 62 1.13 -15.77 -18.62
N ASP A 63 2.40 -15.87 -18.87
CA ASP A 63 3.41 -16.46 -17.96
C ASP A 63 4.18 -15.43 -17.13
N TYR A 64 3.97 -14.17 -17.42
CA TYR A 64 4.60 -13.04 -16.74
C TYR A 64 3.62 -11.88 -16.65
N ALA A 65 3.60 -11.22 -15.50
CA ALA A 65 2.85 -10.00 -15.31
C ALA A 65 3.69 -8.99 -14.55
N ALA A 66 3.54 -7.73 -14.90
CA ALA A 66 4.24 -6.64 -14.25
C ALA A 66 3.32 -5.44 -14.04
N MET A 67 3.68 -4.61 -13.10
CA MET A 67 3.09 -3.29 -12.90
C MET A 67 4.17 -2.26 -12.59
N ILE A 68 3.95 -1.05 -13.02
CA ILE A 68 4.83 0.09 -12.76
C ILE A 68 4.04 1.28 -12.26
N ALA A 69 4.73 2.16 -11.56
CA ALA A 69 4.23 3.47 -11.19
C ALA A 69 5.17 4.54 -11.73
N LEU A 70 4.67 5.35 -12.65
CA LEU A 70 5.33 6.58 -13.08
C LEU A 70 4.71 7.73 -12.28
N LYS A 71 5.49 8.33 -11.41
CA LYS A 71 5.02 9.33 -10.46
C LYS A 71 5.27 10.75 -10.94
N CYS A 72 4.40 11.65 -10.52
CA CYS A 72 4.47 13.10 -10.78
C CYS A 72 3.92 13.88 -9.59
N GLU A 73 3.90 15.21 -9.68
CA GLU A 73 3.49 16.06 -8.57
C GLU A 73 1.97 16.24 -8.47
N THR A 74 1.28 16.36 -9.61
CA THR A 74 -0.17 16.62 -9.65
C THR A 74 -0.97 15.55 -10.39
N ASP A 75 -2.24 15.44 -10.04
CA ASP A 75 -3.19 14.56 -10.73
C ASP A 75 -3.49 15.00 -12.16
N PHE A 76 -3.39 16.30 -12.45
CA PHE A 76 -3.54 16.84 -13.80
C PHE A 76 -2.51 16.22 -14.76
N VAL A 77 -1.25 16.17 -14.37
CA VAL A 77 -0.18 15.54 -15.14
C VAL A 77 -0.39 14.03 -15.20
N ALA A 78 -0.74 13.40 -14.10
CA ALA A 78 -0.97 11.96 -14.04
C ALA A 78 -2.07 11.49 -15.01
N LYS A 79 -3.10 12.29 -15.21
CA LYS A 79 -4.24 11.99 -16.12
C LYS A 79 -4.01 12.41 -17.57
N ASN A 80 -2.94 13.14 -17.85
CA ASN A 80 -2.61 13.55 -19.21
C ASN A 80 -2.39 12.33 -20.11
N ALA A 81 -2.99 12.33 -21.30
CA ALA A 81 -2.91 11.19 -22.21
C ALA A 81 -1.48 10.81 -22.59
N ASP A 82 -0.61 11.80 -22.79
CA ASP A 82 0.80 11.55 -23.13
C ASP A 82 1.59 10.96 -21.95
N PHE A 83 1.25 11.36 -20.74
CA PHE A 83 1.84 10.79 -19.52
C PHE A 83 1.44 9.32 -19.34
N VAL A 84 0.16 9.01 -19.55
CA VAL A 84 -0.37 7.64 -19.51
C VAL A 84 0.26 6.80 -20.62
N ALA A 85 0.40 7.36 -21.83
CA ALA A 85 1.03 6.69 -22.97
C ALA A 85 2.50 6.37 -22.71
N LEU A 86 3.25 7.29 -22.08
CA LEU A 86 4.63 7.03 -21.68
C LEU A 86 4.70 5.89 -20.64
N THR A 87 3.82 5.92 -19.65
CA THR A 87 3.74 4.86 -18.64
C THR A 87 3.48 3.50 -19.29
N GLN A 88 2.55 3.43 -20.23
CA GLN A 88 2.23 2.21 -20.97
C GLN A 88 3.44 1.74 -21.80
N ALA A 89 4.12 2.64 -22.48
CA ALA A 89 5.30 2.31 -23.28
C ALA A 89 6.45 1.76 -22.42
N ILE A 90 6.67 2.33 -21.24
CA ILE A 90 7.66 1.84 -20.27
C ILE A 90 7.27 0.44 -19.79
N LEU A 91 6.02 0.22 -19.45
CA LEU A 91 5.53 -1.09 -19.01
C LEU A 91 5.69 -2.14 -20.10
N ASP A 92 5.33 -1.82 -21.35
CA ASP A 92 5.48 -2.73 -22.49
C ASP A 92 6.94 -3.11 -22.73
N ALA A 93 7.86 -2.15 -22.62
CA ALA A 93 9.29 -2.40 -22.76
C ALA A 93 9.83 -3.27 -21.62
N ALA A 94 9.40 -3.02 -20.38
CA ALA A 94 9.78 -3.81 -19.21
C ALA A 94 9.33 -5.27 -19.35
N ILE A 95 8.14 -5.50 -19.83
CA ILE A 95 7.57 -6.83 -20.04
C ILE A 95 8.27 -7.55 -21.20
N ALA A 96 8.48 -6.87 -22.33
CA ALA A 96 9.16 -7.45 -23.49
C ALA A 96 10.58 -7.94 -23.16
N ASN A 97 11.24 -7.29 -22.23
CA ASN A 97 12.60 -7.63 -21.78
C ASN A 97 12.63 -8.41 -20.46
N LYS A 98 11.47 -8.74 -19.89
CA LYS A 98 11.34 -9.44 -18.60
C LYS A 98 12.25 -8.85 -17.52
N CYS A 99 12.22 -7.52 -17.36
CA CYS A 99 13.05 -6.81 -16.40
C CYS A 99 12.75 -7.25 -14.97
N GLN A 100 13.76 -7.20 -14.11
CA GLN A 100 13.65 -7.56 -12.70
C GLN A 100 13.86 -6.37 -11.75
N THR A 101 14.44 -5.29 -12.26
CA THR A 101 14.74 -4.08 -11.47
C THR A 101 14.35 -2.81 -12.22
N ILE A 102 14.14 -1.73 -11.46
CA ILE A 102 13.91 -0.39 -12.04
C ILE A 102 15.12 0.07 -12.86
N ASP A 103 16.32 -0.21 -12.41
CA ASP A 103 17.54 0.19 -13.15
C ASP A 103 17.64 -0.49 -14.51
N GLU A 104 17.28 -1.77 -14.61
CA GLU A 104 17.18 -2.47 -15.89
C GLU A 104 16.17 -1.80 -16.82
N ILE A 105 15.00 -1.39 -16.29
CA ILE A 105 13.98 -0.70 -17.07
C ILE A 105 14.51 0.65 -17.59
N LYS A 106 15.12 1.44 -16.72
CA LYS A 106 15.65 2.76 -17.08
C LYS A 106 16.73 2.71 -18.17
N ALA A 107 17.47 1.63 -18.24
CA ALA A 107 18.53 1.43 -19.22
C ALA A 107 18.02 0.99 -20.62
N LEU A 108 16.75 0.59 -20.73
CA LEU A 108 16.19 0.13 -22.00
C LEU A 108 16.10 1.27 -23.02
N PRO A 109 16.31 0.96 -24.33
CA PRO A 109 16.13 1.95 -25.38
C PRO A 109 14.70 2.46 -25.47
N MET A 110 14.53 3.76 -25.66
CA MET A 110 13.26 4.38 -25.95
C MET A 110 13.47 5.66 -26.78
N GLY A 111 12.90 5.71 -27.97
CA GLY A 111 13.13 6.82 -28.89
C GLY A 111 14.62 6.89 -29.29
N SER A 112 15.21 8.07 -29.17
CA SER A 112 16.63 8.29 -29.49
C SER A 112 17.58 8.12 -28.29
N GLY A 113 17.03 7.77 -27.11
CA GLY A 113 17.79 7.59 -25.88
C GLY A 113 17.33 6.36 -25.11
N THR A 114 17.34 6.48 -23.80
CA THR A 114 16.88 5.45 -22.87
C THR A 114 15.54 5.84 -22.25
N ILE A 115 14.92 4.91 -21.52
CA ILE A 115 13.73 5.20 -20.71
C ILE A 115 14.03 6.29 -19.66
N ALA A 116 15.22 6.26 -19.04
CA ALA A 116 15.64 7.33 -18.12
C ALA A 116 15.63 8.70 -18.80
N ASP A 117 16.11 8.78 -20.04
CA ASP A 117 16.09 10.02 -20.83
C ASP A 117 14.66 10.46 -21.15
N ALA A 118 13.79 9.53 -21.51
CA ALA A 118 12.37 9.82 -21.77
C ALA A 118 11.64 10.36 -20.53
N ILE A 119 11.96 9.86 -19.34
CA ILE A 119 11.41 10.34 -18.08
C ILE A 119 11.86 11.78 -17.79
N VAL A 120 13.14 12.06 -17.99
CA VAL A 120 13.69 13.43 -17.84
C VAL A 120 13.06 14.38 -18.86
N GLU A 121 12.90 13.97 -20.09
CA GLU A 121 12.23 14.76 -21.13
C GLU A 121 10.78 15.05 -20.76
N ARG A 122 10.07 14.09 -20.18
CA ARG A 122 8.71 14.29 -19.69
C ARG A 122 8.64 15.33 -18.58
N SER A 123 9.59 15.33 -17.65
CA SER A 123 9.71 16.38 -16.63
C SER A 123 9.86 17.77 -17.25
N GLY A 124 10.64 17.88 -18.31
CA GLY A 124 10.82 19.13 -19.05
C GLY A 124 9.52 19.62 -19.70
N ILE A 125 8.75 18.71 -20.28
CA ILE A 125 7.48 19.02 -20.95
C ILE A 125 6.41 19.46 -19.97
N THR A 126 6.27 18.74 -18.87
CA THR A 126 5.22 19.00 -17.86
C THR A 126 5.59 20.08 -16.86
N GLY A 127 6.87 20.36 -16.67
CA GLY A 127 7.36 21.24 -15.63
C GLY A 127 7.30 20.65 -14.23
N GLU A 128 7.02 19.35 -14.10
CA GLU A 128 6.93 18.62 -12.84
C GLU A 128 7.98 17.54 -12.73
N LYS A 129 8.38 17.21 -11.50
CA LYS A 129 9.20 16.01 -11.27
C LYS A 129 8.48 14.77 -11.76
N THR A 130 9.17 13.94 -12.53
CA THR A 130 8.70 12.66 -13.01
C THR A 130 9.69 11.59 -12.62
N GLU A 131 9.24 10.53 -11.98
CA GLU A 131 10.10 9.42 -11.58
C GLU A 131 9.41 8.07 -11.70
N LEU A 132 10.16 7.08 -12.14
CA LEU A 132 9.75 5.68 -12.10
C LEU A 132 10.10 5.15 -10.71
N ASP A 133 9.09 5.05 -9.84
CA ASP A 133 9.27 4.73 -8.42
C ASP A 133 8.35 3.59 -7.95
N GLY A 134 8.03 2.71 -8.82
CA GLY A 134 7.29 1.50 -8.51
C GLY A 134 7.43 0.49 -9.63
N PHE A 135 7.87 -0.70 -9.28
CA PHE A 135 7.94 -1.83 -10.18
C PHE A 135 7.79 -3.13 -9.41
N ASN A 136 6.87 -3.96 -9.86
CA ASN A 136 6.68 -5.32 -9.35
C ASN A 136 6.39 -6.25 -10.52
N PHE A 137 6.77 -7.50 -10.38
CA PHE A 137 6.45 -8.54 -11.35
C PHE A 137 6.20 -9.88 -10.66
N VAL A 138 5.46 -10.73 -11.34
CA VAL A 138 5.21 -12.14 -10.97
C VAL A 138 5.36 -13.01 -12.21
N SER A 139 5.76 -14.26 -12.02
CA SER A 139 5.91 -15.25 -13.08
C SER A 139 5.24 -16.56 -12.67
N GLY A 140 4.67 -17.26 -13.62
CA GLY A 140 4.07 -18.56 -13.40
C GLY A 140 3.29 -19.05 -14.61
N PRO A 141 2.74 -20.28 -14.56
CA PRO A 141 1.96 -20.85 -15.66
C PRO A 141 0.73 -20.02 -16.08
N CYS A 142 0.22 -19.19 -15.16
CA CYS A 142 -0.92 -18.32 -15.41
C CYS A 142 -0.77 -17.06 -14.56
N THR A 143 -0.90 -15.89 -15.18
CA THR A 143 -0.88 -14.61 -14.48
C THR A 143 -2.10 -13.78 -14.83
N ALA A 144 -2.49 -12.89 -13.93
CA ALA A 144 -3.59 -11.94 -14.13
C ALA A 144 -3.25 -10.60 -13.52
N VAL A 145 -3.93 -9.56 -14.00
CA VAL A 145 -3.76 -8.19 -13.53
C VAL A 145 -5.12 -7.51 -13.34
N TYR A 146 -5.12 -6.49 -12.51
CA TYR A 146 -6.30 -5.68 -12.25
C TYR A 146 -5.90 -4.23 -12.01
N ASN A 147 -6.60 -3.32 -12.66
CA ASN A 147 -6.49 -1.88 -12.45
C ASN A 147 -7.80 -1.41 -11.85
N HIS A 148 -7.77 -1.06 -10.56
CA HIS A 148 -8.98 -0.76 -9.79
C HIS A 148 -9.75 0.42 -10.38
N MET A 149 -10.99 0.14 -10.79
CA MET A 149 -11.91 1.11 -11.40
C MET A 149 -11.32 1.82 -12.64
N ASN A 150 -10.29 1.26 -13.26
CA ASN A 150 -9.54 1.87 -14.37
C ASN A 150 -9.02 3.28 -14.09
N LYS A 151 -8.72 3.56 -12.82
CA LYS A 151 -8.24 4.88 -12.38
C LYS A 151 -6.72 5.04 -12.40
N ASN A 152 -5.98 3.99 -12.73
CA ASN A 152 -4.50 4.00 -12.78
C ASN A 152 -3.83 4.43 -11.45
N GLN A 153 -4.45 4.08 -10.31
CA GLN A 153 -3.98 4.45 -8.98
C GLN A 153 -3.66 3.25 -8.10
N LEU A 154 -4.39 2.15 -8.28
CA LEU A 154 -4.24 0.90 -7.56
C LEU A 154 -4.28 -0.24 -8.56
N CYS A 155 -3.20 -1.01 -8.64
CA CYS A 155 -3.13 -2.21 -9.46
C CYS A 155 -2.69 -3.41 -8.63
N THR A 156 -3.13 -4.60 -9.07
CA THR A 156 -2.72 -5.87 -8.52
C THR A 156 -2.31 -6.81 -9.63
N ILE A 157 -1.34 -7.67 -9.34
CA ILE A 157 -0.89 -8.73 -10.22
C ILE A 157 -0.81 -10.03 -9.43
N VAL A 158 -1.13 -11.14 -10.05
CA VAL A 158 -1.13 -12.46 -9.41
C VAL A 158 -0.57 -13.52 -10.37
N ALA A 159 0.17 -14.46 -9.80
CA ALA A 159 0.59 -15.67 -10.49
C ALA A 159 -0.03 -16.89 -9.80
N PHE A 160 -0.61 -17.78 -10.60
CA PHE A 160 -1.16 -19.05 -10.15
C PHE A 160 -0.18 -20.19 -10.46
N ASN A 161 -0.28 -21.28 -9.72
CA ASN A 161 0.56 -22.45 -9.90
C ASN A 161 0.21 -23.27 -11.15
N LYS A 162 -0.96 -23.03 -11.73
CA LYS A 162 -1.46 -23.69 -12.95
C LYS A 162 -2.46 -22.79 -13.68
N VAL A 163 -2.88 -23.19 -14.86
CA VAL A 163 -3.87 -22.44 -15.65
C VAL A 163 -5.16 -22.26 -14.86
N CYS A 164 -5.67 -21.06 -14.85
CA CYS A 164 -6.85 -20.64 -14.12
C CYS A 164 -7.86 -19.99 -15.07
N ASP A 165 -9.14 -20.21 -14.82
CA ASP A 165 -10.22 -19.51 -15.50
C ASP A 165 -10.08 -17.99 -15.33
N GLU A 166 -10.27 -17.24 -16.40
CA GLU A 166 -10.10 -15.77 -16.40
C GLU A 166 -10.99 -15.06 -15.38
N LYS A 167 -12.22 -15.53 -15.20
CA LYS A 167 -13.15 -14.95 -14.25
C LYS A 167 -12.64 -15.12 -12.82
N ILE A 168 -12.16 -16.29 -12.46
CA ILE A 168 -11.61 -16.59 -11.13
C ILE A 168 -10.32 -15.78 -10.93
N ALA A 169 -9.43 -15.75 -11.91
CA ALA A 169 -8.21 -14.96 -11.85
C ALA A 169 -8.49 -13.48 -11.60
N HIS A 170 -9.48 -12.92 -12.29
CA HIS A 170 -9.92 -11.54 -12.09
C HIS A 170 -10.48 -11.30 -10.68
N GLU A 171 -11.32 -12.20 -10.19
CA GLU A 171 -11.87 -12.12 -8.83
C GLU A 171 -10.78 -12.15 -7.75
N ILE A 172 -9.73 -12.95 -7.94
CA ILE A 172 -8.58 -12.99 -7.02
C ILE A 172 -7.80 -11.67 -7.05
N CYS A 173 -7.58 -11.08 -8.22
CA CYS A 173 -6.97 -9.75 -8.32
C CYS A 173 -7.80 -8.68 -7.60
N MET A 174 -9.11 -8.72 -7.73
CA MET A 174 -10.03 -7.83 -7.03
C MET A 174 -9.99 -8.05 -5.51
N GLN A 175 -9.91 -9.30 -5.07
CA GLN A 175 -9.74 -9.66 -3.65
C GLN A 175 -8.50 -9.01 -3.06
N ILE A 176 -7.37 -9.11 -3.74
CA ILE A 176 -6.10 -8.51 -3.31
C ILE A 176 -6.22 -6.99 -3.25
N ALA A 177 -6.84 -6.38 -4.24
CA ALA A 177 -7.06 -4.92 -4.27
C ALA A 177 -7.91 -4.44 -3.10
N ALA A 178 -9.01 -5.14 -2.82
CA ALA A 178 -9.97 -4.75 -1.80
C ALA A 178 -9.52 -5.05 -0.36
N MET A 179 -8.90 -6.20 -0.14
CA MET A 179 -8.61 -6.71 1.20
C MET A 179 -7.15 -6.59 1.63
N ASN A 180 -6.27 -6.15 0.73
CA ASN A 180 -4.86 -5.89 1.02
C ASN A 180 -4.17 -6.98 1.87
N PRO A 181 -4.16 -8.24 1.44
CA PRO A 181 -3.46 -9.28 2.19
C PRO A 181 -1.95 -9.04 2.19
N ILE A 182 -1.27 -9.43 3.26
CA ILE A 182 0.19 -9.30 3.39
C ILE A 182 0.93 -10.57 3.01
N ALA A 183 0.25 -11.69 2.91
CA ALA A 183 0.82 -12.99 2.58
C ALA A 183 -0.21 -13.88 1.88
N ILE A 184 0.25 -14.92 1.22
CA ILE A 184 -0.61 -15.93 0.61
C ILE A 184 -1.24 -16.79 1.71
N ASP A 185 -0.42 -17.27 2.64
CA ASP A 185 -0.79 -18.13 3.76
C ASP A 185 0.05 -17.82 5.01
N GLU A 186 -0.16 -18.59 6.09
CA GLU A 186 0.57 -18.40 7.34
C GLU A 186 2.09 -18.47 7.18
N ALA A 187 2.59 -19.36 6.32
CA ALA A 187 4.03 -19.50 6.08
C ALA A 187 4.69 -18.22 5.56
N GLY A 188 3.93 -17.37 4.87
CA GLY A 188 4.40 -16.07 4.36
C GLY A 188 4.34 -14.94 5.38
N VAL A 189 3.76 -15.15 6.56
CA VAL A 189 3.69 -14.13 7.63
C VAL A 189 4.93 -14.27 8.52
N PRO A 190 5.75 -13.19 8.68
CA PRO A 190 6.92 -13.26 9.55
C PRO A 190 6.54 -13.57 11.00
N GLU A 191 7.34 -14.42 11.68
CA GLU A 191 7.11 -14.77 13.08
C GLU A 191 7.06 -13.54 13.99
N ALA A 192 7.90 -12.54 13.74
CA ALA A 192 7.92 -11.30 14.50
C ALA A 192 6.57 -10.55 14.41
N VAL A 193 5.94 -10.54 13.23
CA VAL A 193 4.62 -9.91 13.02
C VAL A 193 3.53 -10.67 13.78
N LYS A 194 3.53 -11.99 13.70
CA LYS A 194 2.58 -12.85 14.44
C LYS A 194 2.73 -12.66 15.96
N GLN A 195 3.97 -12.64 16.44
CA GLN A 195 4.26 -12.49 17.88
C GLN A 195 3.85 -11.12 18.40
N GLU A 196 4.07 -10.07 17.63
CA GLU A 196 3.63 -8.71 17.99
C GLU A 196 2.11 -8.63 18.13
N GLU A 197 1.36 -9.19 17.18
CA GLU A 197 -0.10 -9.25 17.25
C GLU A 197 -0.60 -10.01 18.48
N ILE A 198 0.05 -11.12 18.83
CA ILE A 198 -0.25 -11.91 20.04
C ILE A 198 0.04 -11.08 21.27
N ASN A 199 1.20 -10.43 21.35
CA ASN A 199 1.62 -9.63 22.51
C ASN A 199 0.66 -8.46 22.75
N VAL A 200 0.26 -7.74 21.69
CA VAL A 200 -0.71 -6.64 21.79
C VAL A 200 -2.05 -7.15 22.33
N ALA A 201 -2.53 -8.31 21.84
CA ALA A 201 -3.77 -8.91 22.32
C ALA A 201 -3.68 -9.33 23.79
N ILE A 202 -2.57 -9.89 24.22
CA ILE A 202 -2.32 -10.27 25.62
C ILE A 202 -2.32 -9.03 26.52
N GLU A 203 -1.58 -8.00 26.16
CA GLU A 203 -1.50 -6.75 26.92
C GLU A 203 -2.89 -6.06 27.03
N LYS A 204 -3.64 -6.03 25.93
CA LYS A 204 -5.01 -5.50 25.93
C LYS A 204 -5.91 -6.27 26.88
N THR A 205 -5.86 -7.59 26.85
CA THR A 205 -6.67 -8.44 27.74
C THR A 205 -6.22 -8.32 29.20
N LYS A 206 -4.92 -8.22 29.45
CA LYS A 206 -4.41 -7.93 30.80
C LYS A 206 -5.00 -6.62 31.33
N ALA A 207 -4.95 -5.55 30.54
CA ALA A 207 -5.50 -4.26 30.92
C ALA A 207 -7.02 -4.35 31.24
N GLU A 208 -7.77 -5.04 30.40
CA GLU A 208 -9.21 -5.25 30.60
C GLU A 208 -9.49 -6.07 31.87
N GLN A 209 -8.75 -7.13 32.14
CA GLN A 209 -8.89 -7.96 33.32
C GLN A 209 -8.50 -7.20 34.60
N VAL A 210 -7.42 -6.43 34.53
CA VAL A 210 -7.00 -5.54 35.63
C VAL A 210 -8.07 -4.52 35.94
N GLN A 211 -8.61 -3.86 34.92
CA GLN A 211 -9.69 -2.88 35.08
C GLN A 211 -10.93 -3.49 35.74
N LYS A 212 -11.36 -4.66 35.28
CA LYS A 212 -12.50 -5.38 35.87
C LYS A 212 -12.25 -5.76 37.34
N ALA A 213 -11.04 -6.23 37.64
CA ALA A 213 -10.68 -6.58 39.02
C ALA A 213 -10.66 -5.35 39.94
N VAL A 214 -10.12 -4.24 39.45
CA VAL A 214 -10.10 -2.96 40.20
C VAL A 214 -11.52 -2.44 40.42
N GLU A 215 -12.36 -2.44 39.40
CA GLU A 215 -13.77 -2.01 39.53
C GLU A 215 -14.56 -2.88 40.52
N ALA A 216 -14.38 -4.18 40.47
CA ALA A 216 -14.98 -5.12 41.40
C ALA A 216 -14.53 -4.86 42.84
N ALA A 217 -13.22 -4.63 43.08
CA ALA A 217 -12.69 -4.31 44.39
C ALA A 217 -13.18 -2.97 44.91
N LEU A 218 -13.29 -1.96 44.06
CA LEU A 218 -13.88 -0.66 44.42
C LEU A 218 -15.35 -0.78 44.83
N LYS A 219 -16.14 -1.51 44.07
CA LYS A 219 -17.55 -1.77 44.37
C LYS A 219 -17.70 -2.50 45.71
N LYS A 220 -16.86 -3.51 45.97
CA LYS A 220 -16.82 -4.25 47.21
C LYS A 220 -16.48 -3.35 48.42
N ALA A 221 -15.64 -2.34 48.20
CA ALA A 221 -15.28 -1.34 49.22
C ALA A 221 -16.33 -0.22 49.38
N GLY A 222 -17.42 -0.28 48.61
CA GLY A 222 -18.49 0.73 48.65
C GLY A 222 -18.18 1.99 47.85
N ILE A 223 -17.22 1.95 46.96
CA ILE A 223 -16.82 3.08 46.11
C ILE A 223 -17.33 2.85 44.68
N ASN A 224 -18.01 3.87 44.12
CA ASN A 224 -18.40 3.82 42.70
C ASN A 224 -17.17 4.04 41.80
N PRO A 225 -16.80 3.08 40.95
CA PRO A 225 -15.63 3.21 40.08
C PRO A 225 -15.63 4.46 39.21
N ALA A 226 -16.81 4.91 38.74
CA ALA A 226 -16.95 6.11 37.93
C ALA A 226 -16.58 7.41 38.67
N HIS A 227 -16.67 7.41 39.98
CA HIS A 227 -16.35 8.57 40.81
C HIS A 227 -14.84 8.75 41.01
N VAL A 228 -14.05 7.71 40.78
CA VAL A 228 -12.63 7.66 41.06
C VAL A 228 -11.79 7.22 39.84
N ASP A 229 -12.34 7.37 38.63
CA ASP A 229 -11.73 6.90 37.40
C ASP A 229 -10.53 7.75 36.91
N SER A 230 -10.44 9.00 37.38
CA SER A 230 -9.33 9.91 37.13
C SER A 230 -9.08 10.83 38.32
N GLU A 231 -7.87 11.43 38.40
CA GLU A 231 -7.56 12.45 39.43
C GLU A 231 -8.53 13.62 39.38
N GLU A 232 -8.85 14.10 38.19
CA GLU A 232 -9.77 15.19 37.94
C GLU A 232 -11.20 14.87 38.47
N HIS A 233 -11.68 13.65 38.19
CA HIS A 233 -12.99 13.20 38.69
C HIS A 233 -12.96 13.00 40.21
N MET A 234 -11.86 12.54 40.79
CA MET A 234 -11.72 12.44 42.24
C MET A 234 -11.86 13.81 42.94
N GLU A 235 -11.15 14.82 42.43
CA GLU A 235 -11.18 16.17 42.94
C GLU A 235 -12.58 16.79 42.80
N SER A 236 -13.19 16.68 41.62
CA SER A 236 -14.52 17.17 41.32
C SER A 236 -15.58 16.52 42.20
N ASN A 237 -15.51 15.21 42.37
CA ASN A 237 -16.49 14.46 43.15
C ASN A 237 -16.31 14.65 44.66
N MET A 238 -15.10 14.89 45.15
CA MET A 238 -14.90 15.36 46.53
C MET A 238 -15.54 16.72 46.77
N ALA A 239 -15.37 17.65 45.86
CA ALA A 239 -15.97 18.98 45.96
C ALA A 239 -17.50 18.92 45.98
N LYS A 240 -18.12 17.98 45.30
CA LYS A 240 -19.57 17.72 45.28
C LYS A 240 -20.08 16.97 46.52
N GLY A 241 -19.15 16.45 47.33
CA GLY A 241 -19.50 15.65 48.49
C GLY A 241 -19.94 14.21 48.17
N TRP A 242 -19.69 13.74 46.96
CA TRP A 242 -20.05 12.37 46.54
C TRP A 242 -19.08 11.32 47.05
N ILE A 243 -17.84 11.70 47.28
CA ILE A 243 -16.80 10.87 47.88
C ILE A 243 -16.01 11.64 48.93
N THR A 244 -15.40 10.94 49.89
CA THR A 244 -14.56 11.52 50.94
C THR A 244 -13.05 11.43 50.59
N ALA A 245 -12.23 12.20 51.31
CA ALA A 245 -10.77 12.10 51.16
C ALA A 245 -10.25 10.66 51.52
N GLU A 246 -10.89 10.00 52.47
CA GLU A 246 -10.63 8.63 52.85
C GLU A 246 -10.94 7.65 51.71
N ASP A 247 -12.05 7.85 50.98
CA ASP A 247 -12.42 7.09 49.82
C ASP A 247 -11.38 7.23 48.72
N VAL A 248 -10.84 8.43 48.47
CA VAL A 248 -9.76 8.67 47.51
C VAL A 248 -8.50 7.91 47.82
N VAL A 249 -8.08 7.94 49.09
CA VAL A 249 -6.88 7.19 49.56
C VAL A 249 -7.07 5.69 49.34
N LYS A 250 -8.24 5.18 49.72
CA LYS A 250 -8.61 3.77 49.60
C LYS A 250 -8.70 3.34 48.12
N ALA A 251 -9.27 4.19 47.25
CA ALA A 251 -9.34 3.93 45.82
C ALA A 251 -7.96 3.87 45.16
N LYS A 252 -7.05 4.78 45.48
CA LYS A 252 -5.66 4.76 45.00
C LYS A 252 -4.89 3.52 45.44
N GLU A 253 -5.09 3.11 46.69
CA GLU A 253 -4.48 1.88 47.23
C GLU A 253 -5.02 0.65 46.47
N ILE A 254 -6.32 0.52 46.29
CA ILE A 254 -6.95 -0.57 45.55
C ILE A 254 -6.45 -0.60 44.10
N LYS A 255 -6.44 0.54 43.41
CA LYS A 255 -5.96 0.63 42.03
C LYS A 255 -4.50 0.12 41.89
N THR A 256 -3.65 0.45 42.84
CA THR A 256 -2.26 0.03 42.80
C THR A 256 -2.09 -1.46 43.15
N THR A 257 -2.66 -1.88 44.29
CA THR A 257 -2.46 -3.24 44.82
C THR A 257 -3.17 -4.30 43.99
N VAL A 258 -4.45 -4.10 43.67
CA VAL A 258 -5.26 -5.05 42.89
C VAL A 258 -4.78 -5.15 41.47
N ALA A 259 -4.40 -4.02 40.85
CA ALA A 259 -3.84 -4.00 39.53
C ALA A 259 -2.56 -4.81 39.40
N ALA A 260 -1.61 -4.61 40.32
CA ALA A 260 -0.35 -5.35 40.34
C ALA A 260 -0.56 -6.86 40.58
N GLU A 261 -1.41 -7.23 41.53
CA GLU A 261 -1.76 -8.61 41.81
C GLU A 261 -2.43 -9.31 40.62
N LYS A 262 -3.40 -8.70 40.00
CA LYS A 262 -4.09 -9.28 38.85
C LYS A 262 -3.19 -9.40 37.60
N ALA A 263 -2.37 -8.40 37.33
CA ALA A 263 -1.41 -8.44 36.24
C ALA A 263 -0.36 -9.57 36.38
N ALA A 264 0.06 -9.85 37.63
CA ALA A 264 1.03 -10.91 37.93
C ALA A 264 0.42 -12.32 37.87
N ASN A 265 -0.88 -12.48 38.07
CA ASN A 265 -1.54 -13.76 38.31
C ASN A 265 -2.58 -14.15 37.24
N LEU A 266 -2.40 -13.74 35.97
CA LEU A 266 -3.23 -14.21 34.88
C LEU A 266 -3.01 -15.70 34.61
N PRO A 267 -4.10 -16.51 34.50
CA PRO A 267 -3.94 -17.94 34.20
C PRO A 267 -3.24 -18.17 32.88
N GLN A 268 -2.30 -19.13 32.84
CA GLN A 268 -1.57 -19.51 31.63
C GLN A 268 -2.51 -19.98 30.51
N ALA A 269 -3.56 -20.74 30.86
CA ALA A 269 -4.57 -21.18 29.90
C ALA A 269 -5.29 -20.01 29.22
N MET A 270 -5.57 -18.94 29.95
CA MET A 270 -6.18 -17.74 29.40
C MET A 270 -5.23 -17.07 28.37
N ILE A 271 -3.96 -16.95 28.70
CA ILE A 271 -2.93 -16.36 27.81
C ILE A 271 -2.82 -17.18 26.52
N GLU A 272 -2.75 -18.50 26.63
CA GLU A 272 -2.70 -19.41 25.47
C GLU A 272 -3.95 -19.31 24.59
N ASN A 273 -5.13 -19.23 25.17
CA ASN A 273 -6.38 -19.04 24.45
C ASN A 273 -6.45 -17.69 23.73
N ILE A 274 -5.98 -16.61 24.36
CA ILE A 274 -5.88 -15.29 23.75
C ILE A 274 -4.95 -15.34 22.56
N ALA A 275 -3.77 -15.91 22.70
CA ALA A 275 -2.75 -16.04 21.66
C ALA A 275 -3.31 -16.83 20.46
N LYS A 276 -3.92 -17.97 20.70
CA LYS A 276 -4.53 -18.82 19.67
C LYS A 276 -5.68 -18.13 18.96
N GLY A 277 -6.59 -17.51 19.71
CA GLY A 277 -7.75 -16.79 19.14
C GLY A 277 -7.33 -15.58 18.31
N ARG A 278 -6.39 -14.79 18.79
CA ARG A 278 -5.90 -13.61 18.06
C ARG A 278 -5.14 -14.00 16.81
N LEU A 279 -4.27 -15.01 16.90
CA LEU A 279 -3.53 -15.50 15.75
C LEU A 279 -4.49 -16.01 14.66
N GLY A 280 -5.47 -16.83 15.03
CA GLY A 280 -6.47 -17.34 14.08
C GLY A 280 -7.24 -16.22 13.38
N LYS A 281 -7.68 -15.22 14.12
CA LYS A 281 -8.38 -14.05 13.57
C LYS A 281 -7.45 -13.22 12.66
N PHE A 282 -6.23 -12.97 13.10
CA PHE A 282 -5.22 -12.23 12.35
C PHE A 282 -4.92 -12.88 11.01
N LEU A 283 -4.71 -14.20 10.98
CA LEU A 283 -4.45 -14.94 9.75
C LEU A 283 -5.63 -14.89 8.76
N LYS A 284 -6.87 -14.88 9.26
CA LYS A 284 -8.06 -14.68 8.41
C LYS A 284 -8.13 -13.28 7.81
N GLU A 285 -7.57 -12.29 8.48
CA GLU A 285 -7.56 -10.91 7.99
C GLU A 285 -6.46 -10.68 6.95
N VAL A 286 -5.27 -11.24 7.15
CA VAL A 286 -4.05 -10.87 6.41
C VAL A 286 -3.55 -11.90 5.41
N CYS A 287 -3.98 -13.16 5.50
CA CYS A 287 -3.59 -14.19 4.54
C CYS A 287 -4.63 -14.31 3.44
N LEU A 288 -4.21 -14.16 2.19
CA LEU A 288 -5.10 -14.22 1.03
C LEU A 288 -5.99 -15.45 1.02
N LEU A 289 -5.40 -16.63 1.21
CA LEU A 289 -6.14 -17.91 1.16
C LEU A 289 -7.13 -18.08 2.32
N ASN A 290 -6.91 -17.42 3.44
CA ASN A 290 -7.74 -17.50 4.63
C ASN A 290 -8.86 -16.46 4.68
N GLN A 291 -8.75 -15.40 3.86
CA GLN A 291 -9.76 -14.34 3.80
C GLN A 291 -11.08 -14.86 3.27
N GLU A 292 -12.17 -14.27 3.74
CA GLU A 292 -13.48 -14.48 3.12
C GLU A 292 -13.47 -13.91 1.71
N SER A 293 -13.98 -14.68 0.74
CA SER A 293 -14.09 -14.20 -0.64
C SER A 293 -15.04 -12.99 -0.71
N ILE A 294 -14.61 -11.92 -1.38
CA ILE A 294 -15.46 -10.75 -1.61
C ILE A 294 -16.67 -11.04 -2.50
N MET A 295 -16.59 -12.11 -3.31
CA MET A 295 -17.66 -12.53 -4.20
C MET A 295 -18.62 -13.54 -3.55
N ASP A 296 -18.15 -14.32 -2.59
CA ASP A 296 -18.95 -15.29 -1.82
C ASP A 296 -18.43 -15.36 -0.38
N PRO A 297 -18.96 -14.52 0.53
CA PRO A 297 -18.50 -14.47 1.92
C PRO A 297 -18.65 -15.76 2.73
N LYS A 298 -19.39 -16.73 2.21
CA LYS A 298 -19.53 -18.05 2.85
C LYS A 298 -18.34 -18.96 2.61
N LYS A 299 -17.45 -18.57 1.69
CA LYS A 299 -16.26 -19.34 1.32
C LYS A 299 -15.01 -18.50 1.54
N THR A 300 -13.92 -19.18 1.92
CA THR A 300 -12.60 -18.58 1.89
C THR A 300 -12.08 -18.54 0.45
N VAL A 301 -11.07 -17.70 0.21
CA VAL A 301 -10.39 -17.67 -1.10
C VAL A 301 -9.84 -19.04 -1.47
N ALA A 302 -9.25 -19.78 -0.52
CA ALA A 302 -8.78 -21.14 -0.75
C ALA A 302 -9.89 -22.08 -1.23
N GLU A 303 -11.08 -21.99 -0.63
CA GLU A 303 -12.24 -22.80 -1.03
C GLU A 303 -12.75 -22.45 -2.43
N VAL A 304 -12.75 -21.17 -2.78
CA VAL A 304 -13.10 -20.71 -4.14
C VAL A 304 -12.15 -21.29 -5.18
N LEU A 305 -10.84 -21.26 -4.91
CA LEU A 305 -9.83 -21.84 -5.81
C LEU A 305 -9.97 -23.36 -5.94
N LYS A 306 -10.16 -24.06 -4.83
CA LYS A 306 -10.32 -25.52 -4.83
C LYS A 306 -11.60 -25.98 -5.54
N ALA A 307 -12.67 -25.19 -5.49
CA ALA A 307 -13.91 -25.48 -6.20
C ALA A 307 -13.72 -25.45 -7.72
N ALA A 308 -12.81 -24.62 -8.22
CA ALA A 308 -12.46 -24.55 -9.64
C ALA A 308 -11.53 -25.69 -10.06
N ASP A 309 -10.50 -25.96 -9.25
CA ASP A 309 -9.52 -27.03 -9.44
C ASP A 309 -8.89 -27.36 -8.08
N ALA A 310 -8.90 -28.65 -7.71
CA ALA A 310 -8.41 -29.10 -6.40
C ALA A 310 -6.95 -28.74 -6.10
N GLU A 311 -6.13 -28.54 -7.12
CA GLU A 311 -4.71 -28.24 -7.00
C GLU A 311 -4.38 -26.76 -7.30
N LEU A 312 -5.38 -25.96 -7.63
CA LEU A 312 -5.19 -24.55 -7.94
C LEU A 312 -4.90 -23.74 -6.68
N THR A 313 -3.83 -22.96 -6.71
CA THR A 313 -3.51 -21.98 -5.67
C THR A 313 -2.75 -20.79 -6.25
N VAL A 314 -2.63 -19.74 -5.45
CA VAL A 314 -1.82 -18.57 -5.76
C VAL A 314 -0.36 -18.87 -5.41
N ALA A 315 0.54 -18.62 -6.35
CA ALA A 315 2.00 -18.77 -6.17
C ALA A 315 2.67 -17.49 -5.73
N ASP A 316 2.21 -16.34 -6.24
CA ASP A 316 2.75 -15.02 -5.90
C ASP A 316 1.72 -13.94 -6.23
N PHE A 317 1.79 -12.82 -5.54
CA PHE A 317 1.00 -11.64 -5.86
C PHE A 317 1.71 -10.36 -5.43
N LYS A 318 1.36 -9.25 -6.07
CA LYS A 318 1.81 -7.91 -5.68
C LYS A 318 0.65 -6.94 -5.79
N ARG A 319 0.66 -5.93 -4.93
CA ARG A 319 -0.30 -4.84 -4.90
C ARG A 319 0.46 -3.53 -4.79
N PHE A 320 0.07 -2.55 -5.57
CA PHE A 320 0.64 -1.20 -5.50
C PHE A 320 -0.47 -0.16 -5.54
N THR A 321 -0.42 0.80 -4.64
CA THR A 321 -1.32 1.95 -4.60
C THR A 321 -0.53 3.24 -4.40
N LEU A 322 -0.98 4.32 -5.05
CA LEU A 322 -0.47 5.67 -4.83
C LEU A 322 -1.02 6.29 -3.55
N ARG A 323 -2.15 5.78 -3.07
CA ARG A 323 -2.80 6.32 -1.86
C ARG A 323 -2.15 5.76 -0.61
N ALA A 324 -1.91 6.64 0.37
CA ALA A 324 -1.60 6.21 1.74
C ALA A 324 -2.85 5.51 2.33
N GLU A 325 -2.63 4.37 2.95
CA GLU A 325 -3.66 3.58 3.64
C GLU A 325 -3.49 3.63 5.16
#